data_12999ba86e0211845ea579f60f57a31d
#
_entry.id   12999ba86e0211845ea579f60f57a31d
#
_cell.length_a   1.000
_cell.length_b   1.000
_cell.length_c   1.000
_cell.angle_alpha   90.00
_cell.angle_beta   90.00
_cell.angle_gamma   90.00
#
_symmetry.space_group_name_H-M   'P 1'
#
loop_
_entity.id
_entity.type
_entity.pdbx_description
1 polymer ?
#
loop_
_entity_poly.entity_id
_entity_poly.type
_entity_poly.pdbx_seq_one_letter_code
_entity_poly.pdbx_strand_id
1 'polypeptide(L)'
;EPLGYEVARKYMPAPLCNFANVYINNKYYGLYVNSESVDASFISKHFGTTTGDLVKCDPDNWKKTRSQNGCPKGENASLVYLNESPGCYEAFYEVENERAWKPLLNLIRVLNRTPDQIETVLDVDQTLWMLAFNNVMVNLDSYNGSLSHNYYLWFDTTGVAHPILWDLNMCFGGWRRNFSFEEMKEEELIKYQPLTEIDNVKRPLISKILRNNTYRKIYLAHVRTITNDWLTNNQLMTRAQAMQKEIEPWVKLDSLKLYSQKDFSSSLDSTLTYAPDHLIGLRQLMVKRT
;
A
#
# COMPACT_ATOMS: atom_id res chain seq x y z
N GLU A 1 2.29 0.43 11.10
CA GLU A 1 2.91 -0.42 10.09
C GLU A 1 2.90 -1.90 10.49
N PRO A 2 3.41 -2.35 11.67
CA PRO A 2 3.38 -3.76 12.07
C PRO A 2 1.99 -4.39 12.04
N LEU A 3 0.95 -3.69 12.52
CA LEU A 3 -0.43 -4.16 12.48
C LEU A 3 -0.95 -4.31 11.04
N GLY A 4 -0.64 -3.36 10.16
CA GLY A 4 -1.02 -3.42 8.75
C GLY A 4 -0.44 -4.64 8.06
N TYR A 5 0.85 -4.90 8.23
CA TYR A 5 1.50 -6.10 7.67
C TYR A 5 1.00 -7.40 8.31
N GLU A 6 0.66 -7.41 9.60
CA GLU A 6 0.05 -8.59 10.24
C GLU A 6 -1.29 -8.96 9.58
N VAL A 7 -2.12 -7.95 9.28
CA VAL A 7 -3.38 -8.14 8.54
C VAL A 7 -3.10 -8.65 7.12
N ALA A 8 -2.21 -8.00 6.38
CA ALA A 8 -1.93 -8.30 4.98
C ALA A 8 -1.42 -9.73 4.78
N ARG A 9 -0.50 -10.20 5.65
CA ARG A 9 0.10 -11.54 5.58
C ARG A 9 -0.90 -12.69 5.71
N LYS A 10 -2.11 -12.44 6.19
CA LYS A 10 -3.16 -13.45 6.23
C LYS A 10 -3.70 -13.79 4.83
N TYR A 11 -3.55 -12.89 3.87
CA TYR A 11 -4.21 -12.97 2.56
C TYR A 11 -3.25 -13.00 1.38
N MET A 12 -2.04 -12.44 1.55
CA MET A 12 -1.06 -12.31 0.46
C MET A 12 0.37 -12.28 1.00
N PRO A 13 1.39 -12.52 0.14
CA PRO A 13 2.78 -12.25 0.47
C PRO A 13 2.94 -10.79 0.90
N ALA A 14 3.45 -10.57 2.11
CA ALA A 14 3.72 -9.24 2.63
C ALA A 14 4.87 -9.30 3.67
N PRO A 15 5.66 -8.22 3.82
CA PRO A 15 6.81 -8.17 4.70
C PRO A 15 6.53 -8.56 6.14
N LEU A 16 7.49 -9.23 6.78
CA LEU A 16 7.55 -9.31 8.24
C LEU A 16 7.82 -7.93 8.80
N CYS A 17 7.19 -7.61 9.91
CA CYS A 17 7.35 -6.31 10.53
C CYS A 17 7.17 -6.42 12.04
N ASN A 18 8.06 -5.78 12.80
CA ASN A 18 7.98 -5.71 14.25
C ASN A 18 8.55 -4.37 14.77
N PHE A 19 8.54 -4.20 16.08
CA PHE A 19 9.20 -3.09 16.75
C PHE A 19 10.61 -3.50 17.17
N ALA A 20 11.55 -2.55 17.12
CA ALA A 20 12.93 -2.74 17.52
C ALA A 20 13.44 -1.58 18.37
N ASN A 21 14.11 -1.89 19.46
CA ASN A 21 14.86 -0.92 20.25
C ASN A 21 16.21 -0.66 19.59
N VAL A 22 16.46 0.57 19.18
CA VAL A 22 17.71 0.97 18.50
C VAL A 22 18.70 1.55 19.53
N TYR A 23 19.92 1.03 19.51
CA TYR A 23 21.05 1.53 20.30
C TYR A 23 22.17 1.97 19.35
N ILE A 24 22.71 3.16 19.57
CA ILE A 24 23.86 3.68 18.85
C ILE A 24 24.96 3.97 19.88
N ASN A 25 26.13 3.36 19.71
CA ASN A 25 27.26 3.47 20.67
C ASN A 25 26.83 3.17 22.12
N ASN A 26 26.05 2.10 22.32
CA ASN A 26 25.51 1.66 23.62
C ASN A 26 24.54 2.65 24.28
N LYS A 27 24.06 3.66 23.57
CA LYS A 27 23.03 4.57 24.07
C LYS A 27 21.72 4.24 23.39
N TYR A 28 20.62 4.16 24.14
CA TYR A 28 19.27 3.99 23.60
C TYR A 28 18.93 5.19 22.72
N TYR A 29 18.57 4.94 21.48
CA TYR A 29 18.27 5.96 20.49
C TYR A 29 16.75 6.11 20.27
N GLY A 30 15.98 5.05 20.45
CA GLY A 30 14.53 5.08 20.37
C GLY A 30 13.92 3.75 19.96
N LEU A 31 12.59 3.75 19.91
CA LEU A 31 11.79 2.64 19.40
C LEU A 31 11.46 2.87 17.92
N TYR A 32 11.83 1.90 17.10
CA TYR A 32 11.65 1.95 15.64
C TYR A 32 10.80 0.79 15.14
N VAL A 33 10.23 0.98 13.97
CA VAL A 33 9.66 -0.12 13.18
C VAL A 33 10.78 -0.77 12.39
N ASN A 34 10.80 -2.10 12.35
CA ASN A 34 11.74 -2.92 11.60
C ASN A 34 10.95 -3.79 10.63
N SER A 35 10.98 -3.41 9.34
CA SER A 35 10.26 -4.08 8.26
C SER A 35 11.22 -4.89 7.40
N GLU A 36 10.79 -6.11 7.01
CA GLU A 36 11.51 -6.98 6.06
C GLU A 36 11.61 -6.27 4.70
N SER A 37 12.79 -6.26 4.11
CA SER A 37 13.00 -5.75 2.76
C SER A 37 12.33 -6.65 1.73
N VAL A 38 11.75 -6.05 0.69
CA VAL A 38 11.28 -6.79 -0.49
C VAL A 38 12.49 -6.98 -1.42
N ASP A 39 13.18 -8.08 -1.25
CA ASP A 39 14.41 -8.45 -1.96
C ASP A 39 14.40 -9.92 -2.39
N ALA A 40 15.53 -10.43 -2.87
CA ALA A 40 15.66 -11.82 -3.30
C ALA A 40 15.32 -12.84 -2.19
N SER A 41 15.57 -12.51 -0.92
CA SER A 41 15.24 -13.38 0.21
C SER A 41 13.72 -13.46 0.41
N PHE A 42 13.05 -12.31 0.37
CA PHE A 42 11.60 -12.23 0.40
C PHE A 42 10.97 -13.03 -0.76
N ILE A 43 11.47 -12.81 -1.98
CA ILE A 43 10.98 -13.50 -3.19
C ILE A 43 11.16 -15.01 -3.05
N SER A 44 12.34 -15.47 -2.64
CA SER A 44 12.61 -16.90 -2.42
C SER A 44 11.66 -17.54 -1.40
N LYS A 45 11.39 -16.83 -0.31
CA LYS A 45 10.51 -17.30 0.78
C LYS A 45 9.05 -17.45 0.33
N HIS A 46 8.54 -16.51 -0.46
CA HIS A 46 7.12 -16.46 -0.82
C HIS A 46 6.79 -17.14 -2.15
N PHE A 47 7.73 -17.17 -3.08
CA PHE A 47 7.51 -17.69 -4.44
C PHE A 47 8.38 -18.90 -4.79
N GLY A 48 9.25 -19.33 -3.87
CA GLY A 48 10.09 -20.54 -4.05
C GLY A 48 11.24 -20.39 -5.07
N THR A 49 11.52 -19.18 -5.53
CA THR A 49 12.56 -18.89 -6.51
C THR A 49 13.10 -17.47 -6.32
N THR A 50 14.33 -17.24 -6.77
CA THR A 50 14.91 -15.89 -6.87
C THR A 50 14.98 -15.42 -8.33
N THR A 51 14.52 -16.25 -9.28
CA THR A 51 14.58 -15.93 -10.71
C THR A 51 13.34 -15.16 -11.12
N GLY A 52 13.53 -13.93 -11.53
CA GLY A 52 12.47 -13.01 -11.93
C GLY A 52 13.00 -11.59 -11.95
N ASP A 53 12.10 -10.63 -12.10
CA ASP A 53 12.44 -9.22 -12.15
C ASP A 53 11.60 -8.44 -11.13
N LEU A 54 12.25 -7.69 -10.26
CA LEU A 54 11.59 -6.85 -9.26
C LEU A 54 11.54 -5.40 -9.74
N VAL A 55 10.38 -4.78 -9.60
CA VAL A 55 10.13 -3.36 -9.91
C VAL A 55 9.51 -2.70 -8.70
N LYS A 56 10.15 -1.65 -8.19
CA LYS A 56 9.59 -0.78 -7.16
C LYS A 56 8.71 0.28 -7.82
N CYS A 57 7.47 0.32 -7.41
CA CYS A 57 6.45 1.24 -7.89
C CYS A 57 6.32 2.41 -6.90
N ASP A 58 7.36 3.22 -6.87
CA ASP A 58 7.49 4.33 -5.92
C ASP A 58 8.37 5.41 -6.56
N PRO A 59 7.80 6.54 -6.99
CA PRO A 59 8.54 7.58 -7.68
C PRO A 59 9.50 8.29 -6.72
N ASP A 60 10.78 8.02 -6.85
CA ASP A 60 11.86 8.59 -6.01
C ASP A 60 12.02 10.11 -6.12
N ASN A 61 11.39 10.74 -7.11
CA ASN A 61 11.67 12.13 -7.42
C ASN A 61 10.43 12.95 -7.75
N TRP A 62 9.79 13.46 -6.72
CA TRP A 62 8.80 14.54 -6.82
C TRP A 62 9.30 15.77 -7.58
N LYS A 63 10.64 15.94 -7.70
CA LYS A 63 11.33 17.09 -8.33
C LYS A 63 11.76 16.84 -9.77
N LYS A 64 11.85 15.60 -10.24
CA LYS A 64 12.11 15.35 -11.66
C LYS A 64 10.82 15.67 -12.41
N THR A 65 10.92 16.63 -13.32
CA THR A 65 9.84 17.01 -14.23
C THR A 65 9.21 15.76 -14.82
N ARG A 66 7.95 15.56 -14.54
CA ARG A 66 7.11 14.41 -14.91
C ARG A 66 6.89 14.24 -16.43
N SER A 67 7.62 14.93 -17.26
CA SER A 67 7.67 14.70 -18.70
C SER A 67 9.09 14.92 -19.18
N GLN A 68 9.75 13.84 -19.54
CA GLN A 68 10.87 13.97 -20.47
C GLN A 68 10.33 14.51 -21.79
N ASN A 69 11.13 15.34 -22.50
CA ASN A 69 10.75 15.88 -23.80
C ASN A 69 10.20 14.77 -24.72
N GLY A 70 8.94 14.93 -25.17
CA GLY A 70 8.29 13.97 -26.05
C GLY A 70 7.44 12.88 -25.35
N CYS A 71 7.42 12.79 -24.01
CA CYS A 71 6.58 11.84 -23.30
C CYS A 71 5.22 12.44 -22.93
N PRO A 72 4.13 11.65 -23.00
CA PRO A 72 2.84 12.04 -22.42
C PRO A 72 2.96 12.26 -20.91
N LYS A 73 2.05 13.07 -20.36
CA LYS A 73 1.99 13.28 -18.91
C LYS A 73 1.58 11.99 -18.20
N GLY A 74 2.45 11.47 -17.33
CA GLY A 74 2.16 10.31 -16.49
C GLY A 74 1.46 10.65 -15.19
N GLU A 75 0.98 9.63 -14.48
CA GLU A 75 0.26 9.72 -13.21
C GLU A 75 0.93 8.82 -12.17
N ASN A 76 2.14 9.17 -11.73
CA ASN A 76 2.90 8.37 -10.75
C ASN A 76 3.07 6.89 -11.20
N ALA A 77 3.15 5.94 -10.28
CA ALA A 77 3.26 4.50 -10.58
C ALA A 77 1.89 3.85 -10.82
N SER A 78 0.98 4.54 -11.52
CA SER A 78 -0.42 4.13 -11.69
C SER A 78 -0.68 3.08 -12.77
N LEU A 79 0.35 2.66 -13.52
CA LEU A 79 0.25 1.74 -14.66
C LEU A 79 -0.61 2.28 -15.84
N VAL A 80 -0.75 3.59 -15.94
CA VAL A 80 -1.36 4.24 -17.11
C VAL A 80 -0.44 4.09 -18.30
N TYR A 81 -0.99 3.75 -19.47
CA TYR A 81 -0.23 3.64 -20.70
C TYR A 81 0.16 5.01 -21.24
N LEU A 82 1.45 5.24 -21.42
CA LEU A 82 2.00 6.46 -22.02
C LEU A 82 2.47 6.18 -23.47
N ASN A 83 3.40 5.25 -23.64
CA ASN A 83 3.93 4.78 -24.92
C ASN A 83 4.75 3.49 -24.70
N GLU A 84 5.53 3.05 -25.70
CA GLU A 84 6.38 1.85 -25.64
C GLU A 84 7.82 2.14 -25.17
N SER A 85 8.15 3.38 -24.80
CA SER A 85 9.52 3.76 -24.38
C SER A 85 9.70 3.67 -22.87
N PRO A 86 10.66 2.89 -22.35
CA PRO A 86 11.00 2.86 -20.93
C PRO A 86 11.26 4.25 -20.34
N GLY A 87 11.96 5.13 -21.09
CA GLY A 87 12.30 6.47 -20.65
C GLY A 87 11.11 7.34 -20.24
N CYS A 88 9.89 7.04 -20.70
CA CYS A 88 8.70 7.76 -20.26
C CYS A 88 8.17 7.29 -18.89
N TYR A 89 8.73 6.21 -18.34
CA TYR A 89 8.30 5.60 -17.07
C TYR A 89 9.37 5.65 -15.97
N GLU A 90 10.62 5.94 -16.29
CA GLU A 90 11.75 5.98 -15.35
C GLU A 90 11.53 6.91 -14.14
N ALA A 91 10.67 7.91 -14.27
CA ALA A 91 10.31 8.80 -13.17
C ALA A 91 9.33 8.17 -12.15
N PHE A 92 8.72 7.02 -12.50
CA PHE A 92 7.63 6.40 -11.74
C PHE A 92 7.99 5.01 -11.21
N TYR A 93 8.94 4.33 -11.86
CA TYR A 93 9.33 2.95 -11.54
C TYR A 93 10.82 2.81 -11.41
N GLU A 94 11.26 2.12 -10.36
CA GLU A 94 12.65 1.76 -10.14
C GLU A 94 12.81 0.26 -10.48
N VAL A 95 13.66 -0.05 -11.45
CA VAL A 95 13.95 -1.41 -11.88
C VAL A 95 15.32 -1.85 -11.36
N GLU A 96 15.44 -3.07 -10.83
CA GLU A 96 16.74 -3.61 -10.41
C GLU A 96 17.66 -3.88 -11.62
N ASN A 97 17.08 -4.19 -12.76
CA ASN A 97 17.82 -4.37 -14.01
C ASN A 97 16.98 -4.00 -15.23
N GLU A 98 17.65 -3.63 -16.32
CA GLU A 98 17.00 -3.13 -17.56
C GLU A 98 16.04 -4.13 -18.22
N ARG A 99 16.20 -5.44 -17.99
CA ARG A 99 15.29 -6.44 -18.58
C ARG A 99 13.89 -6.36 -18.01
N ALA A 100 13.71 -5.81 -16.78
CA ALA A 100 12.42 -5.63 -16.12
C ALA A 100 11.48 -4.68 -16.87
N TRP A 101 12.02 -3.78 -17.70
CA TRP A 101 11.19 -2.89 -18.52
C TRP A 101 10.27 -3.64 -19.49
N LYS A 102 10.76 -4.76 -20.05
CA LYS A 102 9.98 -5.52 -21.03
C LYS A 102 8.67 -6.09 -20.44
N PRO A 103 8.67 -6.85 -19.34
CA PRO A 103 7.43 -7.34 -18.73
C PRO A 103 6.58 -6.19 -18.13
N LEU A 104 7.18 -5.13 -17.57
CA LEU A 104 6.44 -3.98 -17.05
C LEU A 104 5.66 -3.26 -18.17
N LEU A 105 6.30 -2.93 -19.30
CA LEU A 105 5.64 -2.28 -20.42
C LEU A 105 4.55 -3.19 -21.04
N ASN A 106 4.79 -4.51 -21.08
CA ASN A 106 3.78 -5.46 -21.53
C ASN A 106 2.55 -5.47 -20.61
N LEU A 107 2.75 -5.52 -19.29
CA LEU A 107 1.66 -5.39 -18.30
C LEU A 107 0.86 -4.10 -18.53
N ILE A 108 1.55 -2.96 -18.58
CA ILE A 108 0.92 -1.65 -18.79
C ILE A 108 0.12 -1.64 -20.10
N ARG A 109 0.67 -2.17 -21.19
CA ARG A 109 0.00 -2.24 -22.49
C ARG A 109 -1.25 -3.12 -22.43
N VAL A 110 -1.15 -4.34 -21.89
CA VAL A 110 -2.28 -5.28 -21.80
C VAL A 110 -3.39 -4.70 -20.92
N LEU A 111 -3.04 -4.21 -19.72
CA LEU A 111 -3.98 -3.61 -18.78
C LEU A 111 -4.80 -2.47 -19.41
N ASN A 112 -4.19 -1.64 -20.24
CA ASN A 112 -4.86 -0.48 -20.79
C ASN A 112 -5.55 -0.73 -22.13
N ARG A 113 -5.04 -1.66 -22.97
CA ARG A 113 -5.50 -1.86 -24.35
C ARG A 113 -6.27 -3.15 -24.56
N THR A 114 -5.91 -4.22 -23.85
CA THR A 114 -6.51 -5.55 -23.98
C THR A 114 -6.79 -6.19 -22.62
N PRO A 115 -7.57 -5.52 -21.73
CA PRO A 115 -7.75 -5.98 -20.32
C PRO A 115 -8.38 -7.37 -20.20
N ASP A 116 -9.04 -7.87 -21.23
CA ASP A 116 -9.56 -9.25 -21.26
C ASP A 116 -8.46 -10.32 -21.26
N GLN A 117 -7.22 -9.93 -21.56
CA GLN A 117 -6.03 -10.81 -21.52
C GLN A 117 -5.20 -10.62 -20.26
N ILE A 118 -5.71 -9.91 -19.26
CA ILE A 118 -4.92 -9.47 -18.08
C ILE A 118 -4.29 -10.63 -17.31
N GLU A 119 -4.94 -11.78 -17.22
CA GLU A 119 -4.44 -12.97 -16.51
C GLU A 119 -3.14 -13.54 -17.14
N THR A 120 -2.84 -13.17 -18.38
CA THR A 120 -1.59 -13.59 -19.04
C THR A 120 -0.35 -12.82 -18.56
N VAL A 121 -0.54 -11.72 -17.85
CA VAL A 121 0.53 -10.78 -17.42
C VAL A 121 0.43 -10.33 -15.97
N LEU A 122 -0.64 -10.70 -15.25
CA LEU A 122 -0.89 -10.25 -13.88
C LEU A 122 -1.57 -11.36 -13.07
N ASP A 123 -1.08 -11.60 -11.86
CA ASP A 123 -1.81 -12.33 -10.83
C ASP A 123 -3.00 -11.48 -10.36
N VAL A 124 -4.16 -11.76 -10.97
CA VAL A 124 -5.37 -10.97 -10.73
C VAL A 124 -5.87 -11.17 -9.30
N ASP A 125 -5.85 -12.40 -8.75
CA ASP A 125 -6.37 -12.65 -7.41
C ASP A 125 -5.53 -11.94 -6.34
N GLN A 126 -4.20 -12.02 -6.42
CA GLN A 126 -3.30 -11.29 -5.51
C GLN A 126 -3.50 -9.76 -5.65
N THR A 127 -3.74 -9.27 -6.86
CA THR A 127 -4.07 -7.84 -7.10
C THR A 127 -5.38 -7.45 -6.40
N LEU A 128 -6.41 -8.28 -6.48
CA LEU A 128 -7.70 -8.01 -5.84
C LEU A 128 -7.60 -8.02 -4.31
N TRP A 129 -6.76 -8.90 -3.73
CA TRP A 129 -6.45 -8.86 -2.29
C TRP A 129 -5.74 -7.57 -1.89
N MET A 130 -4.74 -7.13 -2.65
CA MET A 130 -4.04 -5.86 -2.41
C MET A 130 -5.01 -4.66 -2.42
N LEU A 131 -5.85 -4.57 -3.45
CA LEU A 131 -6.85 -3.50 -3.57
C LEU A 131 -7.88 -3.54 -2.43
N ALA A 132 -8.33 -4.74 -2.04
CA ALA A 132 -9.28 -4.93 -0.94
C ALA A 132 -8.66 -4.54 0.40
N PHE A 133 -7.42 -4.95 0.67
CA PHE A 133 -6.69 -4.54 1.87
C PHE A 133 -6.56 -3.02 1.93
N ASN A 134 -6.07 -2.38 0.88
CA ASN A 134 -5.91 -0.92 0.83
C ASN A 134 -7.24 -0.18 1.07
N ASN A 135 -8.35 -0.71 0.54
CA ASN A 135 -9.67 -0.12 0.76
C ASN A 135 -10.13 -0.30 2.21
N VAL A 136 -10.17 -1.55 2.73
CA VAL A 136 -10.71 -1.84 4.08
C VAL A 136 -9.90 -1.12 5.16
N MET A 137 -8.57 -1.11 5.04
CA MET A 137 -7.66 -0.48 6.01
C MET A 137 -7.47 1.02 5.76
N VAL A 138 -8.18 1.61 4.80
CA VAL A 138 -8.06 3.03 4.40
C VAL A 138 -6.60 3.41 4.20
N ASN A 139 -5.88 2.59 3.45
CA ASN A 139 -4.50 2.87 3.05
C ASN A 139 -4.52 3.69 1.77
N LEU A 140 -4.62 5.01 1.90
CA LEU A 140 -4.64 5.94 0.77
C LEU A 140 -3.24 6.42 0.38
N ASP A 141 -2.22 6.02 1.14
CA ASP A 141 -0.81 6.19 0.76
C ASP A 141 -0.31 4.96 -0.01
N SER A 142 -1.06 4.55 -1.01
CA SER A 142 -0.87 3.33 -1.79
C SER A 142 -1.33 3.51 -3.23
N TYR A 143 -1.45 2.41 -3.97
CA TYR A 143 -2.05 2.43 -5.32
C TYR A 143 -3.46 3.05 -5.32
N ASN A 144 -4.25 2.82 -4.26
CA ASN A 144 -5.64 3.30 -4.17
C ASN A 144 -5.74 4.81 -3.95
N GLY A 145 -4.67 5.50 -3.59
CA GLY A 145 -4.71 6.93 -3.26
C GLY A 145 -4.13 7.83 -4.34
N SER A 146 -3.94 9.10 -3.99
CA SER A 146 -3.52 10.16 -4.91
C SER A 146 -2.15 9.92 -5.54
N LEU A 147 -1.26 9.22 -4.85
CA LEU A 147 0.14 9.04 -5.25
C LEU A 147 0.36 7.77 -6.09
N SER A 148 -0.51 6.77 -6.00
CA SER A 148 -0.38 5.47 -6.70
C SER A 148 1.02 4.87 -6.58
N HIS A 149 1.48 4.70 -5.36
CA HIS A 149 2.82 4.22 -5.03
C HIS A 149 2.80 3.18 -3.91
N ASN A 150 3.95 2.95 -3.25
CA ASN A 150 4.08 2.07 -2.10
C ASN A 150 3.66 0.63 -2.39
N TYR A 151 4.14 0.09 -3.51
CA TYR A 151 4.02 -1.31 -3.85
C TYR A 151 5.19 -1.75 -4.75
N TYR A 152 5.41 -3.08 -4.82
CA TYR A 152 6.31 -3.69 -5.79
C TYR A 152 5.51 -4.55 -6.76
N LEU A 153 6.10 -4.78 -7.93
CA LEU A 153 5.70 -5.82 -8.88
C LEU A 153 6.87 -6.79 -9.03
N TRP A 154 6.68 -8.03 -8.65
CA TRP A 154 7.62 -9.07 -9.00
C TRP A 154 7.10 -9.82 -10.22
N PHE A 155 7.93 -9.85 -11.27
CA PHE A 155 7.64 -10.59 -12.51
C PHE A 155 8.32 -11.94 -12.45
N ASP A 156 7.55 -13.01 -12.53
CA ASP A 156 8.07 -14.35 -12.60
C ASP A 156 8.74 -14.65 -13.97
N THR A 157 9.26 -15.87 -14.14
CA THR A 157 9.95 -16.27 -15.38
C THR A 157 9.04 -16.34 -16.60
N THR A 158 7.72 -16.36 -16.41
CA THR A 158 6.71 -16.30 -17.49
C THR A 158 6.32 -14.88 -17.85
N GLY A 159 6.73 -13.90 -17.05
CA GLY A 159 6.40 -12.49 -17.21
C GLY A 159 5.09 -12.08 -16.55
N VAL A 160 4.53 -12.91 -15.68
CA VAL A 160 3.35 -12.58 -14.86
C VAL A 160 3.79 -11.76 -13.66
N ALA A 161 3.13 -10.62 -13.44
CA ALA A 161 3.36 -9.71 -12.33
C ALA A 161 2.60 -10.15 -11.07
N HIS A 162 3.28 -10.16 -9.94
CA HIS A 162 2.73 -10.39 -8.60
C HIS A 162 2.89 -9.12 -7.77
N PRO A 163 1.83 -8.39 -7.43
CA PRO A 163 1.93 -7.16 -6.64
C PRO A 163 2.21 -7.47 -5.17
N ILE A 164 3.08 -6.67 -4.55
CA ILE A 164 3.48 -6.81 -3.15
C ILE A 164 3.30 -5.45 -2.47
N LEU A 165 2.61 -5.44 -1.32
CA LEU A 165 2.44 -4.23 -0.49
C LEU A 165 3.77 -3.75 0.07
N TRP A 166 3.94 -2.43 0.09
CA TRP A 166 5.09 -1.77 0.68
C TRP A 166 4.67 -0.51 1.44
N ASP A 167 5.48 -0.11 2.43
CA ASP A 167 5.34 1.10 3.24
C ASP A 167 3.91 1.36 3.76
N LEU A 168 3.52 0.61 4.79
CA LEU A 168 2.21 0.76 5.43
C LEU A 168 2.22 1.78 6.59
N ASN A 169 3.20 2.69 6.65
CA ASN A 169 3.35 3.65 7.74
C ASN A 169 2.18 4.63 7.85
N MET A 170 1.54 4.97 6.72
CA MET A 170 0.38 5.86 6.63
C MET A 170 -0.94 5.12 6.43
N CYS A 171 -0.97 3.80 6.70
CA CYS A 171 -2.19 3.00 6.72
C CYS A 171 -3.16 3.49 7.82
N PHE A 172 -4.40 3.04 7.79
CA PHE A 172 -5.45 3.42 8.74
C PHE A 172 -5.82 4.91 8.71
N GLY A 173 -5.85 5.50 7.51
CA GLY A 173 -6.20 6.90 7.32
C GLY A 173 -5.11 7.89 7.76
N GLY A 174 -3.87 7.42 7.91
CA GLY A 174 -2.72 8.29 8.16
C GLY A 174 -2.49 9.28 7.02
N TRP A 175 -2.55 8.81 5.78
CA TRP A 175 -2.67 9.68 4.61
C TRP A 175 -4.14 9.87 4.25
N ARG A 176 -4.60 11.12 4.19
CA ARG A 176 -6.02 11.44 4.01
C ARG A 176 -6.30 12.45 2.91
N ARG A 177 -5.53 12.37 1.81
CA ARG A 177 -5.75 13.24 0.65
C ARG A 177 -6.42 12.45 -0.48
N ASN A 178 -7.48 13.05 -1.05
CA ASN A 178 -8.14 12.54 -2.24
C ASN A 178 -7.27 12.74 -3.50
N PHE A 179 -7.78 12.35 -4.68
CA PHE A 179 -7.07 12.49 -5.95
C PHE A 179 -6.76 13.93 -6.37
N SER A 180 -7.50 14.89 -5.84
CA SER A 180 -7.24 16.33 -6.04
C SER A 180 -6.27 16.90 -5.01
N PHE A 181 -5.67 16.05 -4.17
CA PHE A 181 -4.83 16.42 -3.03
C PHE A 181 -5.54 17.27 -1.95
N GLU A 182 -6.87 17.26 -1.97
CA GLU A 182 -7.67 17.88 -0.92
C GLU A 182 -7.73 16.95 0.30
N GLU A 183 -7.70 17.53 1.49
CA GLU A 183 -7.81 16.78 2.73
C GLU A 183 -9.21 16.22 2.90
N MET A 184 -9.32 14.92 3.08
CA MET A 184 -10.58 14.23 3.36
C MET A 184 -10.97 14.39 4.83
N LYS A 185 -12.25 14.65 5.08
CA LYS A 185 -12.82 14.69 6.42
C LYS A 185 -12.90 13.26 7.00
N GLU A 186 -12.94 13.16 8.32
CA GLU A 186 -13.08 11.86 9.01
C GLU A 186 -14.27 11.04 8.50
N GLU A 187 -15.41 11.69 8.25
CA GLU A 187 -16.61 11.02 7.73
C GLU A 187 -16.39 10.44 6.33
N GLU A 188 -15.59 11.09 5.49
CA GLU A 188 -15.25 10.62 4.15
C GLU A 188 -14.33 9.40 4.21
N LEU A 189 -13.36 9.40 5.14
CA LEU A 189 -12.51 8.23 5.39
C LEU A 189 -13.33 7.04 5.90
N ILE A 190 -14.21 7.27 6.87
CA ILE A 190 -15.09 6.24 7.42
C ILE A 190 -16.01 5.66 6.33
N LYS A 191 -16.53 6.50 5.46
CA LYS A 191 -17.47 6.13 4.37
C LYS A 191 -16.76 5.79 3.05
N TYR A 192 -15.44 5.67 3.03
CA TYR A 192 -14.71 5.37 1.80
C TYR A 192 -15.15 4.02 1.21
N GLN A 193 -15.84 4.07 0.07
CA GLN A 193 -16.52 2.93 -0.52
C GLN A 193 -15.55 2.05 -1.32
N PRO A 194 -15.78 0.72 -1.40
CA PRO A 194 -14.94 -0.19 -2.17
C PRO A 194 -14.83 0.16 -3.66
N LEU A 195 -15.86 0.74 -4.24
CA LEU A 195 -15.93 1.05 -5.67
C LEU A 195 -15.74 2.53 -6.00
N THR A 196 -15.24 3.35 -5.07
CA THR A 196 -15.08 4.80 -5.27
C THR A 196 -14.31 5.13 -6.54
N GLU A 197 -13.26 4.37 -6.87
CA GLU A 197 -12.37 4.67 -8.00
C GLU A 197 -12.66 3.83 -9.26
N ILE A 198 -13.81 3.16 -9.35
CA ILE A 198 -14.13 2.23 -10.45
C ILE A 198 -14.15 2.91 -11.82
N ASP A 199 -14.47 4.19 -11.89
CA ASP A 199 -14.49 4.96 -13.12
C ASP A 199 -13.23 5.84 -13.33
N ASN A 200 -12.27 5.79 -12.41
CA ASN A 200 -11.06 6.58 -12.51
C ASN A 200 -10.07 5.99 -13.51
N VAL A 201 -10.03 6.55 -14.73
CA VAL A 201 -9.12 6.11 -15.81
C VAL A 201 -7.63 6.24 -15.47
N LYS A 202 -7.28 7.03 -14.46
CA LYS A 202 -5.91 7.18 -13.95
C LYS A 202 -5.52 6.06 -12.97
N ARG A 203 -6.42 5.12 -12.71
CA ARG A 203 -6.24 3.96 -11.84
C ARG A 203 -6.64 2.68 -12.55
N PRO A 204 -5.88 2.27 -13.59
CA PRO A 204 -6.29 1.16 -14.45
C PRO A 204 -6.39 -0.19 -13.72
N LEU A 205 -5.60 -0.48 -12.65
CA LEU A 205 -5.81 -1.70 -11.85
C LEU A 205 -7.21 -1.72 -11.20
N ILE A 206 -7.79 -0.57 -10.87
CA ILE A 206 -9.15 -0.48 -10.35
C ILE A 206 -10.13 -0.42 -11.51
N SER A 207 -10.01 0.61 -12.36
CA SER A 207 -11.04 0.93 -13.36
C SER A 207 -11.13 -0.07 -14.51
N LYS A 208 -10.06 -0.76 -14.87
CA LYS A 208 -10.08 -1.80 -15.93
C LYS A 208 -10.43 -3.17 -15.37
N ILE A 209 -9.81 -3.58 -14.24
CA ILE A 209 -10.02 -4.90 -13.67
C ILE A 209 -11.42 -5.02 -13.07
N LEU A 210 -11.88 -4.04 -12.28
CA LEU A 210 -13.18 -4.12 -11.62
C LEU A 210 -14.37 -3.86 -12.56
N ARG A 211 -14.16 -3.47 -13.82
CA ARG A 211 -15.21 -3.50 -14.86
C ARG A 211 -15.63 -4.92 -15.22
N ASN A 212 -14.74 -5.89 -15.11
CA ASN A 212 -15.09 -7.30 -15.22
C ASN A 212 -15.95 -7.71 -14.02
N ASN A 213 -17.16 -8.19 -14.29
CA ASN A 213 -18.11 -8.56 -13.24
C ASN A 213 -17.62 -9.68 -12.33
N THR A 214 -16.84 -10.64 -12.87
CA THR A 214 -16.28 -11.75 -12.09
C THR A 214 -15.24 -11.22 -11.11
N TYR A 215 -14.28 -10.44 -11.58
CA TYR A 215 -13.23 -9.86 -10.72
C TYR A 215 -13.82 -8.91 -9.68
N ARG A 216 -14.82 -8.11 -10.06
CA ARG A 216 -15.52 -7.24 -9.11
C ARG A 216 -16.21 -8.02 -7.98
N LYS A 217 -16.85 -9.15 -8.30
CA LYS A 217 -17.45 -10.02 -7.28
C LYS A 217 -16.40 -10.64 -6.34
N ILE A 218 -15.27 -11.10 -6.89
CA ILE A 218 -14.15 -11.64 -6.11
C ILE A 218 -13.57 -10.54 -5.21
N TYR A 219 -13.32 -9.35 -5.75
CA TYR A 219 -12.85 -8.20 -4.99
C TYR A 219 -13.76 -7.88 -3.79
N LEU A 220 -15.08 -7.79 -4.03
CA LEU A 220 -16.06 -7.53 -2.97
C LEU A 220 -16.15 -8.67 -1.94
N ALA A 221 -15.89 -9.93 -2.36
CA ALA A 221 -15.76 -11.05 -1.44
C ALA A 221 -14.51 -10.90 -0.56
N HIS A 222 -13.37 -10.48 -1.12
CA HIS A 222 -12.14 -10.20 -0.36
C HIS A 222 -12.35 -9.04 0.64
N VAL A 223 -12.99 -7.94 0.21
CA VAL A 223 -13.39 -6.84 1.10
C VAL A 223 -14.20 -7.35 2.28
N ARG A 224 -15.23 -8.17 2.01
CA ARG A 224 -16.06 -8.78 3.06
C ARG A 224 -15.24 -9.69 3.99
N THR A 225 -14.35 -10.50 3.44
CA THR A 225 -13.50 -11.41 4.23
C THR A 225 -12.62 -10.63 5.19
N ILE A 226 -11.89 -9.61 4.72
CA ILE A 226 -11.05 -8.78 5.57
C ILE A 226 -11.89 -8.07 6.64
N THR A 227 -13.05 -7.50 6.26
CA THR A 227 -13.95 -6.83 7.19
C THR A 227 -14.44 -7.77 8.29
N ASN A 228 -14.89 -8.96 7.93
CA ASN A 228 -15.36 -9.95 8.90
C ASN A 228 -14.24 -10.43 9.83
N ASP A 229 -13.06 -10.70 9.29
CA ASP A 229 -11.93 -11.26 10.05
C ASP A 229 -11.36 -10.24 11.04
N TRP A 230 -11.36 -8.97 10.72
CA TRP A 230 -10.62 -7.97 11.48
C TRP A 230 -11.47 -6.88 12.12
N LEU A 231 -12.54 -6.44 11.45
CA LEU A 231 -13.35 -5.32 11.96
C LEU A 231 -14.56 -5.84 12.74
N THR A 232 -15.41 -6.65 12.14
CA THR A 232 -16.67 -7.12 12.75
C THR A 232 -16.46 -7.88 14.05
N ASN A 233 -15.40 -8.69 14.16
CA ASN A 233 -15.07 -9.45 15.37
C ASN A 233 -14.13 -8.70 16.34
N ASN A 234 -13.85 -7.41 16.09
CA ASN A 234 -12.99 -6.55 16.90
C ASN A 234 -11.52 -7.04 17.00
N GLN A 235 -11.08 -7.95 16.13
CA GLN A 235 -9.73 -8.52 16.17
C GLN A 235 -8.65 -7.44 15.96
N LEU A 236 -8.89 -6.49 15.05
CA LEU A 236 -7.95 -5.41 14.76
C LEU A 236 -7.67 -4.57 16.03
N MET A 237 -8.72 -4.17 16.75
CA MET A 237 -8.57 -3.37 17.96
C MET A 237 -7.91 -4.15 19.09
N THR A 238 -8.24 -5.44 19.24
CA THR A 238 -7.61 -6.33 20.22
C THR A 238 -6.09 -6.42 19.97
N ARG A 239 -5.68 -6.59 18.71
CA ARG A 239 -4.25 -6.62 18.34
C ARG A 239 -3.58 -5.26 18.52
N ALA A 240 -4.22 -4.18 18.11
CA ALA A 240 -3.69 -2.83 18.29
C ALA A 240 -3.43 -2.51 19.78
N GLN A 241 -4.37 -2.84 20.66
CA GLN A 241 -4.22 -2.65 22.11
C GLN A 241 -3.10 -3.51 22.70
N ALA A 242 -2.96 -4.77 22.25
CA ALA A 242 -1.87 -5.63 22.68
C ALA A 242 -0.51 -5.07 22.27
N MET A 243 -0.36 -4.63 21.01
CA MET A 243 0.87 -3.99 20.52
C MET A 243 1.17 -2.68 21.27
N GLN A 244 0.17 -1.82 21.48
CA GLN A 244 0.35 -0.58 22.24
C GLN A 244 0.86 -0.85 23.66
N LYS A 245 0.28 -1.83 24.35
CA LYS A 245 0.71 -2.23 25.70
C LYS A 245 2.13 -2.76 25.71
N GLU A 246 2.50 -3.57 24.73
CA GLU A 246 3.83 -4.15 24.59
C GLU A 246 4.92 -3.09 24.43
N ILE A 247 4.68 -2.08 23.59
CA ILE A 247 5.69 -1.05 23.30
C ILE A 247 5.66 0.14 24.28
N GLU A 248 4.62 0.30 25.09
CA GLU A 248 4.47 1.45 26.00
C GLU A 248 5.68 1.75 26.86
N PRO A 249 6.37 0.75 27.50
CA PRO A 249 7.56 1.01 28.30
C PRO A 249 8.69 1.66 27.49
N TRP A 250 8.86 1.22 26.24
CA TRP A 250 9.91 1.71 25.35
C TRP A 250 9.58 3.09 24.78
N VAL A 251 8.31 3.35 24.45
CA VAL A 251 7.85 4.70 24.07
C VAL A 251 8.07 5.70 25.20
N LYS A 252 7.88 5.31 26.46
CA LYS A 252 8.18 6.16 27.63
C LYS A 252 9.65 6.55 27.71
N LEU A 253 10.55 5.63 27.38
CA LEU A 253 12.00 5.83 27.41
C LEU A 253 12.54 6.60 26.19
N ASP A 254 11.79 6.60 25.08
CA ASP A 254 12.19 7.27 23.85
C ASP A 254 12.07 8.79 23.99
N SER A 255 13.23 9.46 24.14
CA SER A 255 13.31 10.91 24.23
C SER A 255 13.20 11.62 22.86
N LEU A 256 13.34 10.87 21.76
CA LEU A 256 13.29 11.37 20.39
C LEU A 256 11.95 11.12 19.69
N LYS A 257 10.98 10.53 20.41
CA LYS A 257 9.66 10.29 19.84
C LYS A 257 9.01 11.57 19.32
N LEU A 258 8.34 11.47 18.17
CA LEU A 258 7.71 12.60 17.49
C LEU A 258 6.45 13.10 18.21
N TYR A 259 5.75 12.21 18.91
CA TYR A 259 4.48 12.50 19.59
C TYR A 259 4.64 12.36 21.10
N SER A 260 3.78 13.05 21.85
CA SER A 260 3.82 12.96 23.31
C SER A 260 3.36 11.58 23.82
N GLN A 261 3.72 11.26 25.08
CA GLN A 261 3.20 10.05 25.74
C GLN A 261 1.68 10.04 25.84
N LYS A 262 1.06 11.21 26.02
CA LYS A 262 -0.40 11.37 26.06
C LYS A 262 -1.01 11.01 24.70
N ASP A 263 -0.42 11.48 23.61
CA ASP A 263 -0.90 11.20 22.26
C ASP A 263 -0.78 9.72 21.93
N PHE A 264 0.35 9.09 22.26
CA PHE A 264 0.49 7.66 22.14
C PHE A 264 -0.61 6.89 22.88
N SER A 265 -0.88 7.25 24.14
CA SER A 265 -1.88 6.57 24.95
C SER A 265 -3.31 6.76 24.42
N SER A 266 -3.61 7.90 23.79
CA SER A 266 -4.96 8.21 23.27
C SER A 266 -5.16 7.86 21.79
N SER A 267 -4.10 7.54 21.04
CA SER A 267 -4.11 7.37 19.57
C SER A 267 -5.05 6.29 19.06
N LEU A 268 -5.34 5.26 19.85
CA LEU A 268 -6.28 4.23 19.45
C LEU A 268 -7.75 4.71 19.49
N ASP A 269 -8.08 5.61 20.41
CA ASP A 269 -9.46 5.98 20.73
C ASP A 269 -9.84 7.39 20.27
N SER A 270 -8.87 8.27 20.07
CA SER A 270 -9.12 9.69 19.84
C SER A 270 -8.34 10.20 18.64
N THR A 271 -8.96 11.11 17.88
CA THR A 271 -8.27 11.86 16.84
C THR A 271 -7.22 12.77 17.46
N LEU A 272 -6.01 12.74 16.93
CA LEU A 272 -4.91 13.62 17.30
C LEU A 272 -4.84 14.78 16.32
N THR A 273 -4.76 16.00 16.84
CA THR A 273 -4.69 17.20 16.02
C THR A 273 -3.31 17.84 16.13
N TYR A 274 -2.55 17.76 15.05
CA TYR A 274 -1.27 18.44 14.87
C TYR A 274 -1.37 19.29 13.62
N ALA A 275 -1.33 20.60 13.75
CA ALA A 275 -1.38 21.47 12.59
C ALA A 275 -0.16 21.25 11.70
N PRO A 276 -0.29 20.96 10.38
CA PRO A 276 -1.56 20.94 9.64
C PRO A 276 -2.32 19.58 9.67
N ASP A 277 -1.81 18.55 10.33
CA ASP A 277 -2.29 17.18 10.22
C ASP A 277 -3.29 16.80 11.31
N HIS A 278 -4.26 15.98 10.94
CA HIS A 278 -5.20 15.32 11.84
C HIS A 278 -5.09 13.82 11.66
N LEU A 279 -4.76 13.08 12.72
CA LEU A 279 -4.67 11.62 12.70
C LEU A 279 -5.90 11.04 13.38
N ILE A 280 -6.78 10.41 12.60
CA ILE A 280 -8.01 9.80 13.12
C ILE A 280 -7.69 8.65 14.08
N GLY A 281 -8.41 8.58 15.20
CA GLY A 281 -8.29 7.44 16.12
C GLY A 281 -8.68 6.13 15.47
N LEU A 282 -7.88 5.08 15.69
CA LEU A 282 -8.08 3.79 15.03
C LEU A 282 -9.48 3.22 15.26
N ARG A 283 -10.00 3.31 16.50
CA ARG A 283 -11.36 2.86 16.84
C ARG A 283 -12.43 3.69 16.11
N GLN A 284 -12.24 5.00 16.03
CA GLN A 284 -13.20 5.87 15.34
C GLN A 284 -13.29 5.51 13.85
N LEU A 285 -12.15 5.22 13.23
CA LEU A 285 -12.10 4.82 11.83
C LEU A 285 -12.70 3.43 11.63
N MET A 286 -12.25 2.43 12.37
CA MET A 286 -12.50 1.02 12.05
C MET A 286 -13.84 0.50 12.54
N VAL A 287 -14.30 0.88 13.74
CA VAL A 287 -15.61 0.40 14.27
C VAL A 287 -16.78 0.96 13.47
N LYS A 288 -16.64 2.14 12.88
CA LYS A 288 -17.69 2.76 12.06
C LYS A 288 -17.69 2.30 10.58
N ARG A 289 -16.72 1.47 10.18
CA ARG A 289 -16.62 0.90 8.82
C ARG A 289 -17.22 -0.51 8.70
N THR A 290 -17.75 -1.06 9.79
CA THR A 290 -18.39 -2.40 9.83
C THR A 290 -19.81 -2.38 9.26
#